data_02493517edf9504858390297a10f3a59
#
_entry.id   02493517edf9504858390297a10f3a59
#
_cell.length_a   1.000
_cell.length_b   1.000
_cell.length_c   1.000
_cell.angle_alpha   90.00
_cell.angle_beta   90.00
_cell.angle_gamma   90.00
#
_symmetry.space_group_name_H-M   'P 1'
#
loop_
_entity.id
_entity.type
_entity.pdbx_description
1 polymer ?
#
loop_
_entity_poly.entity_id
_entity_poly.type
_entity_poly.pdbx_seq_one_letter_code
_entity_poly.pdbx_strand_id
1 'polypeptide(L)'
;YNRTTDPMHKEIVREVFTKLLDSGFLEQRTMQQYCSVSDGSIRFLPDRYVEGTCPVCSAGGARGDQCDSCGATYEAHELVDPSSKLNPDADIEVRDTDHFFLRLNDFQASLEAHANDRQVVWKPNVRAMSKNWLDMGLRPRAVTRDIDWGISLPLEGDEWSSKRVYVWFEAVQGYYTCARIWGSRYAAAEGHPEGELAWEKWWTVPQDGEHPRHIYFMGKDNIPFHTIIWPAIIMGLNASEGKADIDHLLSSGDLVLEDNVSANEYLMLQGGQFSKSRKHGVWLPAFLERYDPDTLRYYLSINMPEGHD
;
A
#
# COMPACT_ATOMS: atom_id res chain seq x y z
N TYR A 1 12.54 7.52 11.71
CA TYR A 1 12.49 6.15 11.14
C TYR A 1 11.88 5.18 12.15
N ASN A 2 10.96 4.36 11.71
CA ASN A 2 10.31 3.35 12.53
C ASN A 2 10.13 2.04 11.76
N ARG A 3 9.67 0.99 12.45
CA ARG A 3 9.35 -0.31 11.86
C ARG A 3 7.88 -0.63 12.06
N THR A 4 7.26 -1.28 11.09
CA THR A 4 5.87 -1.77 11.17
C THR A 4 5.67 -2.86 12.24
N THR A 5 6.76 -3.38 12.82
CA THR A 5 6.73 -4.28 13.99
C THR A 5 6.55 -3.54 15.32
N ASP A 6 6.63 -2.21 15.34
CA ASP A 6 6.41 -1.40 16.54
C ASP A 6 4.99 -1.62 17.08
N PRO A 7 4.81 -1.87 18.39
CA PRO A 7 3.49 -2.04 18.99
C PRO A 7 2.55 -0.87 18.71
N MET A 8 3.04 0.36 18.82
CA MET A 8 2.23 1.55 18.58
C MET A 8 1.80 1.68 17.12
N HIS A 9 2.65 1.26 16.16
CA HIS A 9 2.22 1.17 14.76
C HIS A 9 1.01 0.25 14.61
N LYS A 10 1.04 -0.92 15.24
CA LYS A 10 -0.07 -1.89 15.17
C LYS A 10 -1.36 -1.33 15.77
N GLU A 11 -1.27 -0.60 16.87
CA GLU A 11 -2.42 0.05 17.53
C GLU A 11 -3.02 1.13 16.62
N ILE A 12 -2.19 2.01 16.05
CA ILE A 12 -2.66 3.07 15.15
C ILE A 12 -3.32 2.48 13.89
N VAL A 13 -2.75 1.43 13.31
CA VAL A 13 -3.37 0.74 12.16
C VAL A 13 -4.74 0.16 12.51
N ARG A 14 -4.89 -0.39 13.73
CA ARG A 14 -6.18 -0.89 14.23
C ARG A 14 -7.18 0.25 14.45
N GLU A 15 -6.73 1.40 14.98
CA GLU A 15 -7.56 2.61 15.10
C GLU A 15 -8.07 3.07 13.73
N VAL A 16 -7.18 3.14 12.72
CA VAL A 16 -7.53 3.50 11.34
C VAL A 16 -8.54 2.51 10.76
N PHE A 17 -8.30 1.21 10.94
CA PHE A 17 -9.24 0.17 10.49
C PHE A 17 -10.62 0.37 11.13
N THR A 18 -10.68 0.52 12.46
CA THR A 18 -11.94 0.72 13.20
C THR A 18 -12.66 1.98 12.71
N LYS A 19 -11.94 3.11 12.58
CA LYS A 19 -12.57 4.36 12.12
C LYS A 19 -13.15 4.24 10.72
N LEU A 20 -12.45 3.60 9.79
CA LEU A 20 -12.97 3.35 8.43
C LEU A 20 -14.16 2.39 8.43
N LEU A 21 -14.17 1.41 9.33
CA LEU A 21 -15.29 0.47 9.49
C LEU A 21 -16.53 1.18 10.04
N ASP A 22 -16.37 1.94 11.13
CA ASP A 22 -17.45 2.69 11.77
C ASP A 22 -18.04 3.76 10.85
N SER A 23 -17.19 4.37 10.01
CA SER A 23 -17.61 5.33 8.98
C SER A 23 -18.21 4.69 7.73
N GLY A 24 -18.30 3.35 7.66
CA GLY A 24 -18.91 2.61 6.54
C GLY A 24 -18.05 2.52 5.28
N PHE A 25 -16.75 2.86 5.34
CA PHE A 25 -15.84 2.72 4.20
C PHE A 25 -15.18 1.35 4.09
N LEU A 26 -15.30 0.52 5.14
CA LEU A 26 -14.98 -0.90 5.06
C LEU A 26 -16.28 -1.70 5.07
N GLU A 27 -16.36 -2.68 4.19
CA GLU A 27 -17.49 -3.62 4.13
C GLU A 27 -16.98 -5.06 4.16
N GLN A 28 -17.73 -5.93 4.81
CA GLN A 28 -17.48 -7.37 4.77
C GLN A 28 -18.05 -7.95 3.48
N ARG A 29 -17.24 -8.76 2.79
CA ARG A 29 -17.64 -9.54 1.61
C ARG A 29 -17.03 -10.92 1.66
N THR A 30 -17.77 -11.89 1.17
CA THR A 30 -17.24 -13.22 0.85
C THR A 30 -16.51 -13.16 -0.49
N MET A 31 -15.31 -13.73 -0.55
CA MET A 31 -14.56 -13.91 -1.79
C MET A 31 -14.07 -15.34 -1.93
N GLN A 32 -13.79 -15.74 -3.15
CA GLN A 32 -13.18 -17.03 -3.44
C GLN A 32 -11.65 -16.92 -3.42
N GLN A 33 -11.00 -17.83 -2.73
CA GLN A 33 -9.55 -17.84 -2.62
C GLN A 33 -9.02 -19.27 -2.71
N TYR A 34 -7.84 -19.42 -3.30
CA TYR A 34 -7.14 -20.71 -3.30
C TYR A 34 -6.69 -21.08 -1.89
N CYS A 35 -6.82 -22.36 -1.58
CA CYS A 35 -6.21 -22.96 -0.40
C CYS A 35 -5.49 -24.24 -0.79
N SER A 36 -4.42 -24.55 -0.08
CA SER A 36 -3.79 -25.87 -0.13
C SER A 36 -4.42 -26.77 0.92
N VAL A 37 -4.66 -28.03 0.56
CA VAL A 37 -5.14 -29.05 1.46
C VAL A 37 -4.05 -30.11 1.62
N SER A 38 -3.60 -30.31 2.84
CA SER A 38 -2.64 -31.37 3.17
C SER A 38 -2.93 -31.94 4.55
N ASP A 39 -2.97 -33.25 4.67
CA ASP A 39 -3.17 -34.00 5.93
C ASP A 39 -4.38 -33.49 6.76
N GLY A 40 -5.47 -33.09 6.07
CA GLY A 40 -6.68 -32.58 6.68
C GLY A 40 -6.59 -31.14 7.19
N SER A 41 -5.46 -30.46 6.98
CA SER A 41 -5.30 -29.03 7.26
C SER A 41 -5.54 -28.19 6.01
N ILE A 42 -6.23 -27.07 6.18
CA ILE A 42 -6.51 -26.10 5.11
C ILE A 42 -5.66 -24.88 5.36
N ARG A 43 -4.92 -24.46 4.34
CA ARG A 43 -4.15 -23.23 4.38
C ARG A 43 -4.51 -22.35 3.20
N PHE A 44 -5.10 -21.19 3.44
CA PHE A 44 -5.34 -20.20 2.40
C PHE A 44 -4.02 -19.70 1.81
N LEU A 45 -4.04 -19.45 0.51
CA LEU A 45 -2.88 -19.06 -0.30
C LEU A 45 -3.14 -17.65 -0.86
N PRO A 46 -2.90 -16.58 -0.06
CA PRO A 46 -3.10 -15.24 -0.59
C PRO A 46 -2.02 -14.86 -1.61
N ASP A 47 -2.44 -14.17 -2.63
CA ASP A 47 -1.66 -13.46 -3.65
C ASP A 47 -0.32 -14.11 -4.06
N ARG A 48 0.74 -13.89 -3.28
CA ARG A 48 2.12 -14.31 -3.60
C ARG A 48 2.41 -15.78 -3.39
N TYR A 49 1.51 -16.49 -2.74
CA TYR A 49 1.66 -17.92 -2.45
C TYR A 49 1.03 -18.82 -3.51
N VAL A 50 0.31 -18.21 -4.48
CA VAL A 50 -0.18 -18.89 -5.68
C VAL A 50 0.49 -18.28 -6.89
N GLU A 51 0.88 -19.13 -7.82
CA GLU A 51 1.31 -18.72 -9.16
C GLU A 51 0.71 -19.65 -10.21
N GLY A 52 0.54 -19.10 -11.39
CA GLY A 52 -0.03 -19.82 -12.53
C GLY A 52 0.19 -19.05 -13.83
N THR A 53 -0.65 -19.32 -14.81
CA THR A 53 -0.64 -18.62 -16.10
C THR A 53 -1.63 -17.45 -16.05
N CYS A 54 -1.20 -16.28 -16.50
CA CYS A 54 -2.04 -15.09 -16.55
C CYS A 54 -3.25 -15.30 -17.46
N PRO A 55 -4.48 -15.03 -17.00
CA PRO A 55 -5.68 -15.18 -17.81
C PRO A 55 -5.77 -14.16 -18.96
N VAL A 56 -5.03 -13.05 -18.88
CA VAL A 56 -5.09 -11.95 -19.86
C VAL A 56 -4.03 -12.08 -20.94
N CYS A 57 -2.76 -12.31 -20.57
CA CYS A 57 -1.65 -12.33 -21.53
C CYS A 57 -0.97 -13.68 -21.68
N SER A 58 -1.42 -14.71 -20.98
CA SER A 58 -0.88 -16.08 -21.00
C SER A 58 0.60 -16.19 -20.57
N ALA A 59 1.13 -15.18 -19.88
CA ALA A 59 2.46 -15.26 -19.29
C ALA A 59 2.46 -16.23 -18.12
N GLY A 60 3.45 -17.13 -18.04
CA GLY A 60 3.63 -18.03 -16.91
C GLY A 60 4.22 -17.30 -15.69
N GLY A 61 4.01 -17.86 -14.48
CA GLY A 61 4.50 -17.29 -13.22
C GLY A 61 3.75 -16.04 -12.78
N ALA A 62 2.54 -15.83 -13.28
CA ALA A 62 1.64 -14.79 -12.83
C ALA A 62 1.18 -15.07 -11.40
N ARG A 63 1.04 -14.03 -10.58
CA ARG A 63 0.65 -14.14 -9.17
C ARG A 63 -0.86 -14.15 -9.01
N GLY A 64 -1.35 -14.47 -7.80
CA GLY A 64 -2.77 -14.61 -7.51
C GLY A 64 -3.62 -13.36 -7.66
N ASP A 65 -3.04 -12.16 -7.76
CA ASP A 65 -3.78 -10.90 -7.84
C ASP A 65 -3.33 -9.99 -9.00
N GLN A 66 -2.14 -10.26 -9.56
CA GLN A 66 -1.55 -9.38 -10.57
C GLN A 66 -0.53 -10.11 -11.45
N CYS A 67 -0.49 -9.76 -12.72
CA CYS A 67 0.53 -10.21 -13.66
C CYS A 67 1.70 -9.23 -13.74
N ASP A 68 2.91 -9.70 -13.41
CA ASP A 68 4.13 -8.87 -13.53
C ASP A 68 4.48 -8.52 -14.99
N SER A 69 3.98 -9.29 -15.97
CA SER A 69 4.28 -9.08 -17.41
C SER A 69 3.39 -8.03 -18.06
N CYS A 70 2.08 -8.05 -17.82
CA CYS A 70 1.14 -7.13 -18.49
C CYS A 70 0.48 -6.12 -17.52
N GLY A 71 0.72 -6.26 -16.20
CA GLY A 71 0.13 -5.39 -15.20
C GLY A 71 -1.37 -5.62 -14.94
N ALA A 72 -1.99 -6.60 -15.58
CA ALA A 72 -3.40 -6.90 -15.37
C ALA A 72 -3.65 -7.38 -13.95
N THR A 73 -4.76 -6.91 -13.36
CA THR A 73 -5.28 -7.39 -12.08
C THR A 73 -6.47 -8.30 -12.33
N TYR A 74 -6.61 -9.34 -11.52
CA TYR A 74 -7.67 -10.34 -11.60
C TYR A 74 -7.89 -10.97 -10.22
N GLU A 75 -8.99 -11.71 -10.08
CA GLU A 75 -9.21 -12.50 -8.88
C GLU A 75 -8.33 -13.76 -8.89
N ALA A 76 -7.87 -14.20 -7.73
CA ALA A 76 -6.92 -15.31 -7.64
C ALA A 76 -7.41 -16.59 -8.35
N HIS A 77 -8.72 -16.87 -8.29
CA HIS A 77 -9.34 -18.04 -8.91
C HIS A 77 -9.39 -17.99 -10.46
N GLU A 78 -9.06 -16.85 -11.08
CA GLU A 78 -9.00 -16.71 -12.54
C GLU A 78 -7.64 -17.17 -13.12
N LEU A 79 -6.64 -17.44 -12.29
CA LEU A 79 -5.36 -18.00 -12.75
C LEU A 79 -5.57 -19.35 -13.46
N VAL A 80 -4.89 -19.52 -14.58
CA VAL A 80 -4.85 -20.79 -15.30
C VAL A 80 -3.70 -21.64 -14.75
N ASP A 81 -3.97 -22.95 -14.53
CA ASP A 81 -3.01 -23.90 -13.95
C ASP A 81 -2.34 -23.40 -12.68
N PRO A 82 -3.11 -23.06 -11.63
CA PRO A 82 -2.56 -22.54 -10.39
C PRO A 82 -1.74 -23.56 -9.62
N SER A 83 -0.67 -23.13 -8.98
CA SER A 83 0.15 -23.96 -8.10
C SER A 83 0.53 -23.21 -6.82
N SER A 84 0.70 -23.95 -5.71
CA SER A 84 1.19 -23.37 -4.47
C SER A 84 2.70 -23.18 -4.52
N LYS A 85 3.17 -21.96 -4.22
CA LYS A 85 4.61 -21.70 -4.05
C LYS A 85 5.18 -22.29 -2.76
N LEU A 86 4.34 -22.54 -1.77
CA LEU A 86 4.77 -23.08 -0.48
C LEU A 86 4.95 -24.59 -0.54
N ASN A 87 4.08 -25.26 -1.26
CA ASN A 87 4.13 -26.70 -1.50
C ASN A 87 3.56 -27.00 -2.91
N PRO A 88 4.42 -27.10 -3.93
CA PRO A 88 3.98 -27.35 -5.30
C PRO A 88 3.22 -28.66 -5.52
N ASP A 89 3.41 -29.63 -4.61
CA ASP A 89 2.75 -30.94 -4.67
C ASP A 89 1.42 -30.97 -3.89
N ALA A 90 1.02 -29.87 -3.26
CA ALA A 90 -0.25 -29.81 -2.53
C ALA A 90 -1.44 -29.70 -3.48
N ASP A 91 -2.52 -30.39 -3.16
CA ASP A 91 -3.79 -30.18 -3.80
C ASP A 91 -4.30 -28.75 -3.54
N ILE A 92 -4.78 -28.10 -4.59
CA ILE A 92 -5.30 -26.75 -4.51
C ILE A 92 -6.81 -26.79 -4.73
N GLU A 93 -7.54 -26.19 -3.81
CA GLU A 93 -8.99 -26.00 -3.89
C GLU A 93 -9.32 -24.49 -3.83
N VAL A 94 -10.49 -24.14 -4.36
CA VAL A 94 -11.09 -22.81 -4.18
C VAL A 94 -12.11 -22.91 -3.06
N ARG A 95 -12.01 -21.99 -2.08
CA ARG A 95 -12.95 -21.89 -0.95
C ARG A 95 -13.37 -20.47 -0.71
N ASP A 96 -14.58 -20.32 -0.21
CA ASP A 96 -15.12 -19.05 0.23
C ASP A 96 -14.46 -18.63 1.55
N THR A 97 -14.12 -17.35 1.64
CA THR A 97 -13.59 -16.73 2.86
C THR A 97 -14.06 -15.29 2.94
N ASP A 98 -14.37 -14.84 4.18
CA ASP A 98 -14.84 -13.49 4.42
C ASP A 98 -13.69 -12.54 4.66
N HIS A 99 -13.72 -11.39 3.99
CA HIS A 99 -12.74 -10.34 4.13
C HIS A 99 -13.39 -8.97 4.22
N PHE A 100 -12.65 -8.02 4.79
CA PHE A 100 -13.01 -6.60 4.72
C PHE A 100 -12.43 -5.98 3.47
N PHE A 101 -13.25 -5.16 2.81
CA PHE A 101 -12.91 -4.45 1.59
C PHE A 101 -13.03 -2.95 1.82
N LEU A 102 -12.00 -2.19 1.47
CA LEU A 102 -12.08 -0.75 1.33
C LEU A 102 -12.96 -0.44 0.11
N ARG A 103 -14.03 0.30 0.32
CA ARG A 103 -14.99 0.73 -0.71
C ARG A 103 -14.38 1.84 -1.57
N LEU A 104 -13.31 1.49 -2.28
CA LEU A 104 -12.49 2.43 -3.03
C LEU A 104 -13.28 3.17 -4.12
N ASN A 105 -14.31 2.56 -4.67
CA ASN A 105 -15.24 3.16 -5.62
C ASN A 105 -15.98 4.38 -5.05
N ASP A 106 -16.19 4.47 -3.74
CA ASP A 106 -16.88 5.61 -3.12
C ASP A 106 -16.00 6.88 -3.17
N PHE A 107 -14.71 6.72 -3.34
CA PHE A 107 -13.74 7.82 -3.46
C PHE A 107 -13.41 8.19 -4.92
N GLN A 108 -14.02 7.55 -5.92
CA GLN A 108 -13.69 7.75 -7.34
C GLN A 108 -13.67 9.23 -7.73
N ALA A 109 -14.76 9.94 -7.51
CA ALA A 109 -14.89 11.34 -7.90
C ALA A 109 -13.91 12.26 -7.16
N SER A 110 -13.71 12.01 -5.86
CA SER A 110 -12.77 12.77 -5.02
C SER A 110 -11.33 12.58 -5.47
N LEU A 111 -10.95 11.34 -5.80
CA LEU A 111 -9.62 11.02 -6.30
C LEU A 111 -9.37 11.55 -7.71
N GLU A 112 -10.40 11.58 -8.58
CA GLU A 112 -10.32 12.22 -9.89
C GLU A 112 -10.09 13.73 -9.76
N ALA A 113 -10.82 14.40 -8.86
CA ALA A 113 -10.65 15.81 -8.59
C ALA A 113 -9.25 16.11 -8.05
N HIS A 114 -8.78 15.34 -7.07
CA HIS A 114 -7.44 15.45 -6.51
C HIS A 114 -6.34 15.23 -7.56
N ALA A 115 -6.42 14.17 -8.37
CA ALA A 115 -5.48 13.90 -9.44
C ALA A 115 -5.44 15.02 -10.51
N ASN A 116 -6.59 15.60 -10.83
CA ASN A 116 -6.69 16.74 -11.74
C ASN A 116 -6.02 17.99 -11.18
N ASP A 117 -6.17 18.28 -9.89
CA ASP A 117 -5.50 19.39 -9.21
C ASP A 117 -3.97 19.21 -9.19
N ARG A 118 -3.47 17.97 -9.12
CA ARG A 118 -2.04 17.62 -9.08
C ARG A 118 -1.38 17.46 -10.45
N GLN A 119 -2.09 17.63 -11.56
CA GLN A 119 -1.55 17.44 -12.92
C GLN A 119 -0.28 18.24 -13.22
N VAL A 120 -0.12 19.42 -12.60
CA VAL A 120 1.03 20.31 -12.87
C VAL A 120 2.29 19.86 -12.12
N VAL A 121 2.15 19.19 -10.99
CA VAL A 121 3.27 18.83 -10.11
C VAL A 121 3.70 17.36 -10.23
N TRP A 122 2.79 16.47 -10.58
CA TRP A 122 3.13 15.06 -10.76
C TRP A 122 3.91 14.82 -12.05
N LYS A 123 4.93 13.94 -11.97
CA LYS A 123 5.66 13.46 -13.16
C LYS A 123 4.73 12.76 -14.16
N PRO A 124 5.09 12.72 -15.47
CA PRO A 124 4.25 12.10 -16.50
C PRO A 124 3.88 10.64 -16.21
N ASN A 125 4.80 9.84 -15.69
CA ASN A 125 4.53 8.43 -15.33
C ASN A 125 3.55 8.30 -14.17
N VAL A 126 3.62 9.16 -13.16
CA VAL A 126 2.67 9.21 -12.04
C VAL A 126 1.28 9.54 -12.56
N ARG A 127 1.15 10.59 -13.38
CA ARG A 127 -0.14 10.98 -13.99
C ARG A 127 -0.73 9.88 -14.85
N ALA A 128 0.08 9.26 -15.70
CA ALA A 128 -0.39 8.22 -16.61
C ALA A 128 -0.91 7.00 -15.85
N MET A 129 -0.18 6.55 -14.83
CA MET A 129 -0.58 5.38 -14.03
C MET A 129 -1.82 5.68 -13.18
N SER A 130 -1.88 6.83 -12.50
CA SER A 130 -3.04 7.23 -11.71
C SER A 130 -4.29 7.37 -12.58
N LYS A 131 -4.15 8.04 -13.74
CA LYS A 131 -5.25 8.18 -14.69
C LYS A 131 -5.74 6.82 -15.20
N ASN A 132 -4.84 5.89 -15.52
CA ASN A 132 -5.23 4.57 -15.97
C ASN A 132 -6.07 3.81 -14.93
N TRP A 133 -5.70 3.91 -13.65
CA TRP A 133 -6.49 3.31 -12.56
C TRP A 133 -7.87 3.94 -12.43
N LEU A 134 -7.96 5.26 -12.51
CA LEU A 134 -9.23 5.99 -12.43
C LEU A 134 -10.12 5.71 -13.65
N ASP A 135 -9.56 5.71 -14.87
CA ASP A 135 -10.31 5.43 -16.10
C ASP A 135 -10.90 4.01 -16.15
N MET A 136 -10.24 3.02 -15.54
CA MET A 136 -10.77 1.66 -15.41
C MET A 136 -11.95 1.56 -14.43
N GLY A 137 -12.18 2.58 -13.63
CA GLY A 137 -13.14 2.57 -12.52
C GLY A 137 -12.62 1.81 -11.31
N LEU A 138 -12.61 2.47 -10.18
CA LEU A 138 -12.13 1.88 -8.93
C LEU A 138 -13.11 0.82 -8.41
N ARG A 139 -12.55 -0.28 -7.93
CA ARG A 139 -13.30 -1.39 -7.31
C ARG A 139 -12.92 -1.54 -5.86
N PRO A 140 -13.81 -2.06 -5.00
CA PRO A 140 -13.47 -2.40 -3.62
C PRO A 140 -12.23 -3.30 -3.55
N ARG A 141 -11.33 -3.01 -2.60
CA ARG A 141 -10.07 -3.75 -2.44
C ARG A 141 -10.00 -4.42 -1.08
N ALA A 142 -9.73 -5.72 -1.06
CA ALA A 142 -9.59 -6.46 0.18
C ALA A 142 -8.41 -5.94 1.01
N VAL A 143 -8.69 -5.57 2.28
CA VAL A 143 -7.71 -5.02 3.24
C VAL A 143 -7.37 -6.01 4.34
N THR A 144 -7.84 -7.24 4.24
CA THR A 144 -7.52 -8.35 5.14
C THR A 144 -7.05 -9.57 4.37
N ARG A 145 -6.31 -10.46 5.03
CA ARG A 145 -5.81 -11.72 4.46
C ARG A 145 -5.84 -12.86 5.47
N ASP A 146 -6.02 -14.08 4.99
CA ASP A 146 -5.86 -15.32 5.76
C ASP A 146 -4.39 -15.69 5.85
N ILE A 147 -3.69 -15.15 6.84
CA ILE A 147 -2.27 -15.42 7.10
C ILE A 147 -1.98 -15.47 8.60
N ASP A 148 -0.93 -16.19 8.97
CA ASP A 148 -0.63 -16.47 10.39
C ASP A 148 0.06 -15.29 11.09
N TRP A 149 0.69 -14.39 10.35
CA TRP A 149 1.45 -13.27 10.90
C TRP A 149 0.96 -11.93 10.35
N GLY A 150 1.20 -10.86 11.10
CA GLY A 150 0.75 -9.51 10.76
C GLY A 150 -0.05 -8.86 11.88
N ILE A 151 -0.75 -7.80 11.58
CA ILE A 151 -1.61 -7.08 12.52
C ILE A 151 -2.96 -7.80 12.57
N SER A 152 -3.35 -8.26 13.78
CA SER A 152 -4.68 -8.85 14.01
C SER A 152 -5.77 -7.79 13.88
N LEU A 153 -6.95 -8.18 13.41
CA LEU A 153 -8.08 -7.28 13.29
C LEU A 153 -8.56 -6.82 14.68
N PRO A 154 -9.05 -5.59 14.83
CA PRO A 154 -9.64 -5.07 16.07
C PRO A 154 -11.10 -5.52 16.22
N LEU A 155 -11.38 -6.80 16.01
CA LEU A 155 -12.70 -7.38 16.02
C LEU A 155 -12.76 -8.55 16.99
N GLU A 156 -13.91 -8.75 17.62
CA GLU A 156 -14.19 -9.92 18.44
C GLU A 156 -14.76 -11.04 17.58
N GLY A 157 -14.49 -12.28 17.97
CA GLY A 157 -14.98 -13.47 17.30
C GLY A 157 -13.86 -14.36 16.76
N ASP A 158 -14.06 -15.68 16.86
CA ASP A 158 -13.08 -16.67 16.43
C ASP A 158 -12.87 -16.65 14.90
N GLU A 159 -13.88 -16.25 14.14
CA GLU A 159 -13.84 -16.13 12.68
C GLU A 159 -12.80 -15.12 12.19
N TRP A 160 -12.44 -14.14 13.02
CA TRP A 160 -11.43 -13.11 12.69
C TRP A 160 -10.03 -13.44 13.22
N SER A 161 -9.91 -14.45 14.07
CA SER A 161 -8.65 -14.81 14.75
C SER A 161 -7.53 -15.22 13.79
N SER A 162 -7.88 -15.85 12.67
CA SER A 162 -6.96 -16.26 11.61
C SER A 162 -6.64 -15.17 10.59
N LYS A 163 -7.31 -14.02 10.67
CA LYS A 163 -7.16 -12.94 9.69
C LYS A 163 -6.23 -11.86 10.18
N ARG A 164 -5.53 -11.24 9.23
CA ARG A 164 -4.61 -10.13 9.46
C ARG A 164 -4.91 -8.98 8.51
N VAL A 165 -4.57 -7.79 8.94
CA VAL A 165 -4.56 -6.61 8.07
C VAL A 165 -3.59 -6.86 6.92
N TYR A 166 -4.00 -6.53 5.70
CA TYR A 166 -3.17 -6.68 4.51
C TYR A 166 -1.96 -5.77 4.55
N VAL A 167 -0.79 -6.33 4.27
CA VAL A 167 0.49 -5.64 4.42
C VAL A 167 0.57 -4.30 3.69
N TRP A 168 0.00 -4.17 2.50
CA TRP A 168 0.03 -2.92 1.76
C TRP A 168 -0.95 -1.87 2.28
N PHE A 169 -2.04 -2.30 2.92
CA PHE A 169 -2.93 -1.38 3.63
C PHE A 169 -2.27 -0.83 4.90
N GLU A 170 -1.54 -1.66 5.66
CA GLU A 170 -0.82 -1.19 6.85
C GLU A 170 0.43 -0.38 6.50
N ALA A 171 1.21 -0.84 5.50
CA ALA A 171 2.52 -0.27 5.20
C ALA A 171 2.45 1.18 4.72
N VAL A 172 1.42 1.53 3.93
CA VAL A 172 1.23 2.91 3.44
C VAL A 172 0.93 3.88 4.58
N GLN A 173 0.38 3.40 5.71
CA GLN A 173 0.14 4.18 6.92
C GLN A 173 1.43 4.46 7.72
N GLY A 174 2.54 3.84 7.34
CA GLY A 174 3.84 3.94 8.03
C GLY A 174 4.33 5.37 8.20
N TYR A 175 4.04 6.25 7.26
CA TYR A 175 4.37 7.68 7.34
C TYR A 175 3.63 8.35 8.50
N TYR A 176 2.32 8.17 8.56
CA TYR A 176 1.45 8.71 9.59
C TYR A 176 1.76 8.14 10.97
N THR A 177 1.90 6.82 11.06
CA THR A 177 2.23 6.16 12.33
C THR A 177 3.61 6.56 12.85
N CYS A 178 4.59 6.77 11.96
CA CYS A 178 5.93 7.25 12.34
C CYS A 178 5.87 8.64 12.98
N ALA A 179 5.07 9.56 12.45
CA ALA A 179 4.88 10.88 13.02
C ALA A 179 4.20 10.82 14.39
N ARG A 180 3.14 10.02 14.55
CA ARG A 180 2.47 9.81 15.84
C ARG A 180 3.38 9.18 16.90
N ILE A 181 4.20 8.18 16.51
CA ILE A 181 5.19 7.57 17.41
C ILE A 181 6.26 8.56 17.82
N TRP A 182 6.73 9.41 16.90
CA TRP A 182 7.66 10.49 17.24
C TRP A 182 7.02 11.46 18.25
N GLY A 183 5.81 11.92 18.00
CA GLY A 183 5.07 12.80 18.91
C GLY A 183 4.98 12.21 20.32
N SER A 184 4.56 10.95 20.42
CA SER A 184 4.39 10.25 21.70
C SER A 184 5.70 10.05 22.46
N ARG A 185 6.83 9.77 21.79
CA ARG A 185 8.07 9.35 22.47
C ARG A 185 9.13 10.44 22.61
N TYR A 186 9.19 11.37 21.68
CA TYR A 186 10.34 12.25 21.54
C TYR A 186 10.00 13.75 21.55
N ALA A 187 8.83 14.15 21.07
CA ALA A 187 8.52 15.56 20.87
C ALA A 187 8.66 16.42 22.14
N ALA A 188 8.18 15.96 23.27
CA ALA A 188 8.32 16.69 24.55
C ALA A 188 9.79 16.83 24.97
N ALA A 189 10.62 15.79 24.80
CA ALA A 189 12.03 15.81 25.11
C ALA A 189 12.85 16.70 24.16
N GLU A 190 12.36 16.87 22.93
CA GLU A 190 12.93 17.75 21.92
C GLU A 190 12.44 19.21 22.03
N GLY A 191 11.64 19.51 23.07
CA GLY A 191 11.20 20.87 23.38
C GLY A 191 9.95 21.35 22.64
N HIS A 192 9.15 20.41 22.09
CA HIS A 192 7.86 20.74 21.49
C HIS A 192 6.79 20.90 22.57
N PRO A 193 6.20 22.10 22.74
CA PRO A 193 5.25 22.39 23.82
C PRO A 193 3.93 21.62 23.69
N GLU A 194 3.56 21.21 22.47
CA GLU A 194 2.37 20.41 22.18
C GLU A 194 2.52 18.95 22.64
N GLY A 195 3.74 18.53 23.04
CA GLY A 195 4.02 17.18 23.50
C GLY A 195 3.67 16.13 22.47
N GLU A 196 2.87 15.16 22.87
CA GLU A 196 2.46 14.06 21.99
C GLU A 196 1.63 14.47 20.77
N LEU A 197 1.01 15.65 20.77
CA LEU A 197 0.25 16.18 19.64
C LEU A 197 1.11 16.98 18.66
N ALA A 198 2.41 17.13 18.92
CA ALA A 198 3.32 17.91 18.06
C ALA A 198 3.39 17.41 16.60
N TRP A 199 3.00 16.15 16.35
CA TRP A 199 2.90 15.59 14.99
C TRP A 199 1.82 16.25 14.15
N GLU A 200 0.76 16.79 14.75
CA GLU A 200 -0.40 17.39 14.05
C GLU A 200 0.03 18.54 13.14
N LYS A 201 0.97 19.37 13.57
CA LYS A 201 1.48 20.48 12.75
C LYS A 201 2.07 20.06 11.41
N TRP A 202 2.42 18.76 11.26
CA TRP A 202 2.96 18.18 10.03
C TRP A 202 1.93 17.39 9.23
N TRP A 203 0.77 17.12 9.83
CA TRP A 203 -0.21 16.19 9.25
C TRP A 203 -1.61 16.77 9.12
N THR A 204 -1.90 17.88 9.79
CA THR A 204 -3.24 18.45 9.76
C THR A 204 -3.26 19.83 9.14
N VAL A 205 -4.41 20.18 8.58
CA VAL A 205 -4.69 21.54 8.11
C VAL A 205 -4.78 22.47 9.32
N PRO A 206 -3.93 23.52 9.43
CA PRO A 206 -3.98 24.46 10.54
C PRO A 206 -5.21 25.37 10.46
N GLN A 207 -5.56 26.02 11.57
CA GLN A 207 -6.60 27.05 11.58
C GLN A 207 -6.21 28.28 10.74
N ASP A 208 -4.93 28.65 10.82
CA ASP A 208 -4.36 29.80 10.13
C ASP A 208 -3.01 29.42 9.51
N GLY A 209 -2.71 29.98 8.34
CA GLY A 209 -1.43 29.77 7.67
C GLY A 209 -1.45 28.73 6.55
N GLU A 210 -0.26 28.37 6.08
CA GLU A 210 -0.10 27.37 5.04
C GLU A 210 -0.14 25.96 5.66
N HIS A 211 -0.84 25.04 5.03
CA HIS A 211 -0.81 23.64 5.43
C HIS A 211 0.54 22.97 5.14
N PRO A 212 0.94 21.94 5.90
CA PRO A 212 2.18 21.22 5.65
C PRO A 212 2.13 20.52 4.30
N ARG A 213 3.28 20.44 3.62
CA ARG A 213 3.40 19.82 2.31
C ARG A 213 3.97 18.41 2.42
N HIS A 214 3.25 17.46 1.81
CA HIS A 214 3.67 16.07 1.75
C HIS A 214 4.19 15.71 0.36
N ILE A 215 5.45 15.25 0.31
CA ILE A 215 6.09 14.79 -0.93
C ILE A 215 6.60 13.37 -0.72
N TYR A 216 6.10 12.44 -1.53
CA TYR A 216 6.49 11.02 -1.45
C TYR A 216 7.42 10.63 -2.59
N PHE A 217 8.53 9.96 -2.26
CA PHE A 217 9.51 9.44 -3.22
C PHE A 217 9.47 7.92 -3.25
N MET A 218 9.37 7.32 -4.45
CA MET A 218 9.17 5.89 -4.59
C MET A 218 9.59 5.33 -5.96
N GLY A 219 9.60 4.00 -6.08
CA GLY A 219 9.58 3.32 -7.36
C GLY A 219 8.14 3.28 -7.94
N LYS A 220 8.02 3.18 -9.24
CA LYS A 220 6.74 3.28 -9.98
C LYS A 220 5.66 2.29 -9.55
N ASP A 221 6.04 1.13 -9.06
CA ASP A 221 5.14 0.08 -8.55
C ASP A 221 4.32 0.52 -7.33
N ASN A 222 4.78 1.56 -6.63
CA ASN A 222 4.09 2.12 -5.47
C ASN A 222 3.18 3.31 -5.80
N ILE A 223 3.12 3.77 -7.05
CA ILE A 223 2.28 4.91 -7.44
C ILE A 223 0.81 4.73 -7.00
N PRO A 224 0.13 3.62 -7.32
CA PRO A 224 -1.28 3.47 -6.96
C PRO A 224 -1.54 3.49 -5.44
N PHE A 225 -0.57 3.03 -4.65
CA PHE A 225 -0.69 3.09 -3.19
C PHE A 225 -0.63 4.51 -2.65
N HIS A 226 0.03 5.44 -3.34
CA HIS A 226 0.21 6.81 -2.88
C HIS A 226 -0.68 7.83 -3.59
N THR A 227 -1.21 7.50 -4.77
CA THR A 227 -2.13 8.40 -5.50
C THR A 227 -3.59 7.97 -5.44
N ILE A 228 -3.87 6.74 -4.97
CA ILE A 228 -5.22 6.18 -4.90
C ILE A 228 -5.53 5.65 -3.49
N ILE A 229 -4.77 4.64 -3.00
CA ILE A 229 -5.11 3.93 -1.76
C ILE A 229 -4.91 4.82 -0.53
N TRP A 230 -3.76 5.47 -0.41
CA TRP A 230 -3.44 6.32 0.73
C TRP A 230 -4.30 7.59 0.80
N PRO A 231 -4.51 8.34 -0.30
CA PRO A 231 -5.48 9.42 -0.30
C PRO A 231 -6.89 8.97 0.07
N ALA A 232 -7.37 7.82 -0.42
CA ALA A 232 -8.68 7.29 -0.03
C ALA A 232 -8.77 7.00 1.47
N ILE A 233 -7.72 6.44 2.08
CA ILE A 233 -7.66 6.21 3.53
C ILE A 233 -7.73 7.55 4.27
N ILE A 234 -6.94 8.55 3.88
CA ILE A 234 -6.96 9.90 4.48
C ILE A 234 -8.34 10.53 4.34
N MET A 235 -8.93 10.50 3.15
CA MET A 235 -10.28 11.03 2.89
C MET A 235 -11.31 10.33 3.80
N GLY A 236 -11.21 9.01 3.95
CA GLY A 236 -12.08 8.24 4.86
C GLY A 236 -11.88 8.57 6.34
N LEU A 237 -10.65 8.92 6.74
CA LEU A 237 -10.36 9.38 8.10
C LEU A 237 -10.87 10.80 8.38
N ASN A 238 -10.90 11.66 7.37
CA ASN A 238 -11.42 13.03 7.47
C ASN A 238 -12.95 13.08 7.38
N ALA A 239 -13.54 12.06 6.75
CA ALA A 239 -14.99 12.04 6.54
C ALA A 239 -15.77 11.91 7.86
N SER A 240 -16.88 12.65 7.95
CA SER A 240 -17.90 12.46 8.95
C SER A 240 -19.11 11.73 8.35
N GLU A 241 -19.70 10.79 9.11
CA GLU A 241 -20.95 10.10 8.76
C GLU A 241 -20.97 9.36 7.40
N GLY A 242 -19.87 8.70 7.02
CA GLY A 242 -19.85 7.78 5.87
C GLY A 242 -19.98 8.43 4.50
N LYS A 243 -19.73 9.72 4.39
CA LYS A 243 -19.69 10.44 3.12
C LYS A 243 -18.29 11.01 2.90
N ALA A 244 -17.64 10.56 1.84
CA ALA A 244 -16.47 11.24 1.29
C ALA A 244 -16.96 12.51 0.60
N ASP A 245 -17.11 13.60 1.34
CA ASP A 245 -17.51 14.88 0.77
C ASP A 245 -16.26 15.59 0.24
N ILE A 246 -16.25 15.81 -1.07
CA ILE A 246 -15.11 16.44 -1.79
C ILE A 246 -14.92 17.90 -1.34
N ASP A 247 -15.98 18.57 -0.98
CA ASP A 247 -15.96 19.98 -0.58
C ASP A 247 -15.33 20.19 0.81
N HIS A 248 -15.10 19.09 1.59
CA HIS A 248 -14.48 19.15 2.92
C HIS A 248 -13.00 18.75 2.94
N LEU A 249 -12.37 18.61 1.80
CA LEU A 249 -10.98 18.09 1.68
C LEU A 249 -9.92 18.94 2.39
N LEU A 250 -10.23 20.11 2.90
CA LEU A 250 -9.27 21.01 3.54
C LEU A 250 -9.88 21.81 4.70
N SER A 251 -10.66 21.19 5.55
CA SER A 251 -11.09 21.83 6.80
C SER A 251 -9.98 21.80 7.85
N SER A 252 -9.95 22.82 8.71
CA SER A 252 -9.00 22.85 9.82
C SER A 252 -9.12 21.61 10.71
N GLY A 253 -7.99 20.95 10.98
CA GLY A 253 -7.91 19.69 11.73
C GLY A 253 -7.94 18.43 10.87
N ASP A 254 -8.32 18.50 9.60
CA ASP A 254 -8.27 17.38 8.68
C ASP A 254 -6.82 16.96 8.37
N LEU A 255 -6.61 15.67 8.14
CA LEU A 255 -5.33 15.17 7.63
C LEU A 255 -5.09 15.65 6.21
N VAL A 256 -3.89 16.14 5.93
CA VAL A 256 -3.51 16.64 4.61
C VAL A 256 -3.24 15.50 3.63
N LEU A 257 -3.63 15.69 2.38
CA LEU A 257 -3.27 14.81 1.27
C LEU A 257 -1.86 15.13 0.77
N GLU A 258 -1.33 14.27 -0.08
CA GLU A 258 -0.05 14.53 -0.73
C GLU A 258 -0.10 15.71 -1.71
N ASP A 259 0.95 16.53 -1.68
CA ASP A 259 1.16 17.58 -2.68
C ASP A 259 1.85 17.06 -3.91
N ASN A 260 2.76 16.10 -3.74
CA ASN A 260 3.51 15.53 -4.85
C ASN A 260 3.92 14.08 -4.59
N VAL A 261 3.83 13.29 -5.65
CA VAL A 261 4.39 11.94 -5.73
C VAL A 261 5.49 11.93 -6.79
N SER A 262 6.73 11.70 -6.36
CA SER A 262 7.89 11.61 -7.23
C SER A 262 8.30 10.14 -7.39
N ALA A 263 7.89 9.53 -8.49
CA ALA A 263 8.21 8.14 -8.78
C ALA A 263 9.27 8.01 -9.87
N ASN A 264 10.18 7.07 -9.69
CA ASN A 264 11.19 6.69 -10.66
C ASN A 264 10.82 5.37 -11.33
N GLU A 265 11.27 5.21 -12.58
CA GLU A 265 11.30 3.92 -13.25
C GLU A 265 12.32 2.98 -12.59
N TYR A 266 12.38 1.72 -13.01
CA TYR A 266 13.36 0.79 -12.46
C TYR A 266 14.76 1.06 -13.00
N LEU A 267 15.72 1.12 -12.09
CA LEU A 267 17.14 1.05 -12.47
C LEU A 267 17.44 -0.38 -12.94
N MET A 268 17.97 -0.50 -14.13
CA MET A 268 18.31 -1.78 -14.74
C MET A 268 19.79 -2.11 -14.55
N LEU A 269 20.12 -3.38 -14.46
CA LEU A 269 21.48 -3.88 -14.46
C LEU A 269 21.67 -4.82 -15.65
N GLN A 270 22.51 -4.41 -16.64
CA GLN A 270 22.76 -5.22 -17.84
C GLN A 270 21.46 -5.63 -18.58
N GLY A 271 20.49 -4.71 -18.67
CA GLY A 271 19.19 -4.94 -19.29
C GLY A 271 18.20 -5.78 -18.47
N GLY A 272 18.53 -6.12 -17.22
CA GLY A 272 17.66 -6.87 -16.31
C GLY A 272 17.34 -6.11 -15.02
N GLN A 273 16.18 -6.38 -14.43
CA GLN A 273 15.82 -5.83 -13.13
C GLN A 273 16.66 -6.42 -12.01
N PHE A 274 17.01 -5.60 -11.01
CA PHE A 274 17.62 -6.08 -9.78
C PHE A 274 16.73 -7.11 -9.10
N SER A 275 17.28 -8.25 -8.71
CA SER A 275 16.53 -9.35 -8.08
C SER A 275 17.37 -10.09 -7.05
N LYS A 276 16.93 -10.05 -5.80
CA LYS A 276 17.56 -10.82 -4.71
C LYS A 276 17.44 -12.32 -4.93
N SER A 277 16.26 -12.79 -5.34
CA SER A 277 16.00 -14.22 -5.55
C SER A 277 16.83 -14.79 -6.72
N ARG A 278 17.03 -14.03 -7.77
CA ARG A 278 17.85 -14.39 -8.93
C ARG A 278 19.33 -14.08 -8.73
N LYS A 279 19.72 -13.51 -7.58
CA LYS A 279 21.09 -13.06 -7.28
C LYS A 279 21.65 -12.10 -8.35
N HIS A 280 20.78 -11.32 -8.98
CA HIS A 280 21.14 -10.33 -9.99
C HIS A 280 21.10 -8.93 -9.34
N GLY A 281 22.29 -8.41 -9.02
CA GLY A 281 22.38 -7.13 -8.32
C GLY A 281 23.80 -6.81 -7.85
N VAL A 282 23.99 -5.58 -7.44
CA VAL A 282 25.21 -5.10 -6.74
C VAL A 282 24.86 -5.00 -5.26
N TRP A 283 25.58 -5.74 -4.44
CA TRP A 283 25.34 -5.79 -2.99
C TRP A 283 26.04 -4.63 -2.31
N LEU A 284 25.28 -3.85 -1.56
CA LEU A 284 25.76 -2.64 -0.90
C LEU A 284 27.00 -2.88 0.00
N PRO A 285 27.07 -3.91 0.86
CA PRO A 285 28.26 -4.17 1.66
C PRO A 285 29.53 -4.34 0.79
N ALA A 286 29.46 -5.17 -0.24
CA ALA A 286 30.60 -5.40 -1.14
C ALA A 286 30.97 -4.16 -1.97
N PHE A 287 30.01 -3.30 -2.30
CA PHE A 287 30.26 -2.03 -2.95
C PHE A 287 31.02 -1.08 -2.02
N LEU A 288 30.58 -0.95 -0.75
CA LEU A 288 31.18 -0.03 0.23
C LEU A 288 32.59 -0.46 0.70
N GLU A 289 32.99 -1.70 0.47
CA GLU A 289 34.39 -2.12 0.65
C GLU A 289 35.36 -1.47 -0.34
N ARG A 290 34.86 -1.00 -1.48
CA ARG A 290 35.68 -0.49 -2.60
C ARG A 290 35.43 0.98 -2.91
N TYR A 291 34.24 1.50 -2.62
CA TYR A 291 33.81 2.82 -3.01
C TYR A 291 33.17 3.56 -1.86
N ASP A 292 33.33 4.87 -1.84
CA ASP A 292 32.70 5.76 -0.88
C ASP A 292 31.17 5.83 -1.11
N PRO A 293 30.35 5.93 -0.04
CA PRO A 293 28.90 6.07 -0.15
C PRO A 293 28.43 7.23 -1.04
N ASP A 294 29.16 8.36 -1.03
CA ASP A 294 28.79 9.54 -1.83
C ASP A 294 29.01 9.31 -3.31
N THR A 295 29.96 8.46 -3.70
CA THR A 295 30.13 8.00 -5.08
C THR A 295 28.87 7.30 -5.58
N LEU A 296 28.28 6.42 -4.77
CA LEU A 296 27.02 5.74 -5.12
C LEU A 296 25.85 6.73 -5.18
N ARG A 297 25.73 7.62 -4.19
CA ARG A 297 24.67 8.66 -4.20
C ARG A 297 24.75 9.55 -5.42
N TYR A 298 25.95 10.00 -5.77
CA TYR A 298 26.17 10.81 -6.97
C TYR A 298 25.77 10.05 -8.23
N TYR A 299 26.25 8.81 -8.39
CA TYR A 299 25.90 7.96 -9.53
C TYR A 299 24.38 7.78 -9.68
N LEU A 300 23.69 7.44 -8.59
CA LEU A 300 22.23 7.26 -8.61
C LEU A 300 21.48 8.56 -8.89
N SER A 301 22.02 9.71 -8.47
CA SER A 301 21.39 11.01 -8.71
C SER A 301 21.46 11.42 -10.18
N ILE A 302 22.60 11.18 -10.85
CA ILE A 302 22.77 11.55 -12.27
C ILE A 302 22.17 10.52 -13.25
N ASN A 303 22.00 9.27 -12.80
CA ASN A 303 21.41 8.17 -13.58
C ASN A 303 20.02 7.79 -13.05
N MET A 304 19.30 8.75 -12.46
CA MET A 304 17.95 8.51 -11.97
C MET A 304 17.04 8.12 -13.15
N PRO A 305 16.43 6.92 -13.14
CA PRO A 305 15.64 6.46 -14.27
C PRO A 305 14.31 7.21 -14.33
N GLU A 306 14.14 8.05 -15.34
CA GLU A 306 12.91 8.82 -15.60
C GLU A 306 12.07 8.25 -16.76
N GLY A 307 12.63 7.30 -17.51
CA GLY A 307 11.98 6.59 -18.61
C GLY A 307 12.37 5.12 -18.63
N HIS A 308 11.82 4.36 -19.58
CA HIS A 308 12.29 3.00 -19.84
C HIS A 308 13.68 3.10 -20.53
N ASP A 309 14.68 2.50 -19.90
CA ASP A 309 15.98 2.26 -20.54
C ASP A 309 15.88 1.19 -21.62
#